data_e238c34fad5ea53d4225746dfa30d132
#
_entry.id   e238c34fad5ea53d4225746dfa30d132
#
_cell.length_a   1.000
_cell.length_b   1.000
_cell.length_c   1.000
_cell.angle_alpha   90.00
_cell.angle_beta   90.00
_cell.angle_gamma   90.00
#
_symmetry.space_group_name_H-M   'P 1'
#
loop_
_entity.id
_entity.type
_entity.pdbx_description
1 polymer ?
#
loop_
_entity_poly.entity_id
_entity_poly.type
_entity_poly.pdbx_seq_one_letter_code
_entity_poly.pdbx_strand_id
1 'polypeptide(L)'
;MVDYKSIVKYFYELILCEFTDIDCWVGGGSILSFLDKREMYDIDLYFSSEEERTKCVSYLLKNGGVKIDDNEYTSKFSYNNKSGFKNRNILLDLIKVYYNNPTECMENEIDFSVCAIATDGMEIYKVANFENDFLKRRLIFNNIQNTFLNMIRVVKYTKRGYSISEEELLKLYIIIKHRNFIDTNIKME
;
A
#
# COMPACT_ATOMS: atom_id res chain seq x y z
N MET A 1 -18.33 9.99 7.93
CA MET A 1 -18.38 8.51 7.72
C MET A 1 -17.66 8.21 6.41
N VAL A 2 -16.83 7.19 6.39
CA VAL A 2 -16.10 6.77 5.18
C VAL A 2 -17.05 6.00 4.27
N ASP A 3 -17.07 6.34 2.98
CA ASP A 3 -17.90 5.65 1.99
C ASP A 3 -17.15 4.43 1.42
N TYR A 4 -17.24 3.32 2.13
CA TYR A 4 -16.58 2.07 1.74
C TYR A 4 -17.11 1.48 0.42
N LYS A 5 -18.39 1.66 0.12
CA LYS A 5 -19.00 1.15 -1.14
C LYS A 5 -18.36 1.82 -2.35
N SER A 6 -18.12 3.11 -2.27
CA SER A 6 -17.43 3.84 -3.34
C SER A 6 -15.97 3.39 -3.53
N ILE A 7 -15.26 3.01 -2.46
CA ILE A 7 -13.90 2.46 -2.56
C ILE A 7 -13.94 1.13 -3.32
N VAL A 8 -14.74 0.18 -2.85
CA VAL A 8 -14.88 -1.15 -3.48
C VAL A 8 -15.21 -1.01 -4.96
N LYS A 9 -16.28 -0.25 -5.26
CA LYS A 9 -16.71 -0.03 -6.66
C LYS A 9 -15.59 0.57 -7.50
N TYR A 10 -14.93 1.62 -7.01
CA TYR A 10 -13.90 2.32 -7.77
C TYR A 10 -12.72 1.41 -8.12
N PHE A 11 -12.14 0.69 -7.16
CA PHE A 11 -10.98 -0.16 -7.40
C PHE A 11 -11.33 -1.45 -8.15
N TYR A 12 -12.56 -1.98 -7.96
CA TYR A 12 -13.06 -3.05 -8.80
C TYR A 12 -13.10 -2.63 -10.26
N GLU A 13 -13.80 -1.53 -10.57
CA GLU A 13 -13.93 -1.04 -11.94
C GLU A 13 -12.61 -0.52 -12.54
N LEU A 14 -11.68 -0.05 -11.68
CA LEU A 14 -10.40 0.47 -12.14
C LEU A 14 -9.45 -0.65 -12.58
N ILE A 15 -9.37 -1.75 -11.84
CA ILE A 15 -8.37 -2.80 -12.11
C ILE A 15 -8.77 -4.21 -11.67
N LEU A 16 -9.43 -4.39 -10.51
CA LEU A 16 -9.65 -5.73 -9.94
C LEU A 16 -10.61 -6.58 -10.78
N CYS A 17 -11.53 -5.97 -11.55
CA CYS A 17 -12.39 -6.71 -12.46
C CYS A 17 -11.64 -7.46 -13.57
N GLU A 18 -10.37 -7.12 -13.83
CA GLU A 18 -9.52 -7.84 -14.78
C GLU A 18 -8.80 -9.04 -14.15
N PHE A 19 -8.80 -9.14 -12.82
CA PHE A 19 -8.06 -10.15 -12.04
C PHE A 19 -8.97 -11.09 -11.25
N THR A 20 -10.18 -11.37 -11.75
CA THR A 20 -11.20 -12.17 -11.04
C THR A 20 -10.74 -13.60 -10.67
N ASP A 21 -9.79 -14.15 -11.41
CA ASP A 21 -9.22 -15.49 -11.18
C ASP A 21 -7.85 -15.44 -10.47
N ILE A 22 -7.49 -14.27 -9.92
CA ILE A 22 -6.21 -14.03 -9.24
C ILE A 22 -6.53 -13.57 -7.81
N ASP A 23 -5.97 -14.26 -6.83
CA ASP A 23 -6.13 -13.89 -5.44
C ASP A 23 -5.22 -12.70 -5.09
N CYS A 24 -5.78 -11.50 -5.27
CA CYS A 24 -5.09 -10.24 -5.08
C CYS A 24 -5.99 -9.15 -4.51
N TRP A 25 -5.38 -8.13 -3.96
CA TRP A 25 -6.08 -6.94 -3.44
C TRP A 25 -5.27 -5.66 -3.64
N VAL A 26 -5.98 -4.56 -3.73
CA VAL A 26 -5.40 -3.22 -3.69
C VAL A 26 -5.34 -2.75 -2.25
N GLY A 27 -4.24 -2.11 -1.84
CA GLY A 27 -4.10 -1.56 -0.48
C GLY A 27 -3.27 -0.29 -0.42
N GLY A 28 -3.15 0.24 0.80
CA GLY A 28 -2.16 1.28 1.08
C GLY A 28 -2.51 2.69 0.61
N GLY A 29 -1.49 3.37 0.14
CA GLY A 29 -1.54 4.81 -0.18
C GLY A 29 -2.46 5.20 -1.33
N SER A 30 -2.78 4.28 -2.24
CA SER A 30 -3.71 4.52 -3.35
C SER A 30 -5.15 4.72 -2.85
N ILE A 31 -5.61 3.89 -1.90
CA ILE A 31 -6.93 4.04 -1.28
C ILE A 31 -7.01 5.33 -0.47
N LEU A 32 -5.96 5.66 0.29
CA LEU A 32 -5.90 6.92 1.02
C LEU A 32 -5.95 8.13 0.07
N SER A 33 -5.27 8.08 -1.09
CA SER A 33 -5.33 9.14 -2.08
C SER A 33 -6.74 9.30 -2.68
N PHE A 34 -7.45 8.19 -2.93
CA PHE A 34 -8.84 8.23 -3.35
C PHE A 34 -9.74 8.91 -2.31
N LEU A 35 -9.61 8.53 -1.03
CA LEU A 35 -10.37 9.11 0.07
C LEU A 35 -10.09 10.59 0.29
N ASP A 36 -8.83 11.01 0.12
CA ASP A 36 -8.38 12.40 0.19
C ASP A 36 -8.73 13.22 -1.08
N LYS A 37 -9.36 12.59 -2.09
CA LYS A 37 -9.67 13.19 -3.40
C LYS A 37 -8.41 13.76 -4.08
N ARG A 38 -7.31 13.04 -3.98
CA ARG A 38 -6.01 13.39 -4.57
C ARG A 38 -5.70 12.49 -5.75
N GLU A 39 -4.79 12.95 -6.58
CA GLU A 39 -4.25 12.14 -7.66
C GLU A 39 -3.53 10.90 -7.11
N MET A 40 -3.83 9.75 -7.72
CA MET A 40 -3.10 8.50 -7.50
C MET A 40 -2.00 8.39 -8.54
N TYR A 41 -0.78 8.13 -8.08
CA TYR A 41 0.37 7.95 -8.97
C TYR A 41 0.56 6.48 -9.33
N ASP A 42 0.40 5.59 -8.36
CA ASP A 42 0.57 4.16 -8.46
C ASP A 42 -0.49 3.41 -7.64
N ILE A 43 -0.67 2.15 -7.94
CA ILE A 43 -1.57 1.25 -7.22
C ILE A 43 -0.75 0.04 -6.76
N ASP A 44 -0.67 -0.13 -5.45
CA ASP A 44 -0.05 -1.30 -4.84
C ASP A 44 -0.99 -2.49 -4.91
N LEU A 45 -0.58 -3.55 -5.62
CA LEU A 45 -1.25 -4.84 -5.68
C LEU A 45 -0.51 -5.86 -4.83
N TYR A 46 -1.21 -6.45 -3.90
CA TYR A 46 -0.75 -7.52 -3.01
C TYR A 46 -1.37 -8.85 -3.41
N PHE A 47 -0.74 -9.95 -3.05
CA PHE A 47 -1.11 -11.29 -3.48
C PHE A 47 -1.02 -12.28 -2.32
N SER A 48 -1.85 -13.33 -2.37
CA SER A 48 -1.80 -14.42 -1.39
C SER A 48 -0.57 -15.32 -1.57
N SER A 49 0.03 -15.33 -2.76
CA SER A 49 1.21 -16.15 -3.04
C SER A 49 2.02 -15.63 -4.24
N GLU A 50 3.24 -16.15 -4.38
CA GLU A 50 4.06 -15.90 -5.59
C GLU A 50 3.40 -16.44 -6.86
N GLU A 51 2.63 -17.52 -6.76
CA GLU A 51 1.89 -18.08 -7.88
C GLU A 51 0.84 -17.10 -8.39
N GLU A 52 0.05 -16.51 -7.50
CA GLU A 52 -0.98 -15.53 -7.85
C GLU A 52 -0.35 -14.27 -8.46
N ARG A 53 0.75 -13.79 -7.90
CA ARG A 53 1.50 -12.68 -8.48
C ARG A 53 2.01 -13.01 -9.90
N THR A 54 2.51 -14.22 -10.11
CA THR A 54 3.02 -14.68 -11.42
C THR A 54 1.90 -14.78 -12.45
N LYS A 55 0.69 -15.21 -12.05
CA LYS A 55 -0.50 -15.17 -12.90
C LYS A 55 -0.81 -13.72 -13.33
N CYS A 56 -0.76 -12.77 -12.39
CA CYS A 56 -0.97 -11.34 -12.67
C CYS A 56 0.07 -10.79 -13.65
N VAL A 57 1.37 -11.07 -13.43
CA VAL A 57 2.44 -10.67 -14.36
C VAL A 57 2.18 -11.21 -15.75
N SER A 58 1.83 -12.50 -15.88
CA SER A 58 1.54 -13.16 -17.15
C SER A 58 0.34 -12.53 -17.86
N TYR A 59 -0.72 -12.22 -17.09
CA TYR A 59 -1.89 -11.52 -17.60
C TYR A 59 -1.54 -10.13 -18.14
N LEU A 60 -0.81 -9.33 -17.36
CA LEU A 60 -0.41 -7.98 -17.78
C LEU A 60 0.41 -8.01 -19.07
N LEU A 61 1.45 -8.85 -19.16
CA LEU A 61 2.29 -8.97 -20.34
C LEU A 61 1.49 -9.39 -21.58
N LYS A 62 0.57 -10.35 -21.43
CA LYS A 62 -0.31 -10.81 -22.52
C LYS A 62 -1.27 -9.72 -23.01
N ASN A 63 -1.68 -8.81 -22.11
CA ASN A 63 -2.65 -7.74 -22.41
C ASN A 63 -2.01 -6.37 -22.68
N GLY A 64 -0.70 -6.32 -22.96
CA GLY A 64 0.00 -5.11 -23.37
C GLY A 64 0.56 -4.28 -22.21
N GLY A 65 0.63 -4.85 -21.01
CA GLY A 65 1.36 -4.25 -19.88
C GLY A 65 2.87 -4.23 -20.15
N VAL A 66 3.51 -3.13 -19.79
CA VAL A 66 4.94 -2.93 -19.96
C VAL A 66 5.60 -2.91 -18.59
N LYS A 67 6.53 -3.85 -18.34
CA LYS A 67 7.34 -3.83 -17.13
C LYS A 67 8.31 -2.64 -17.19
N ILE A 68 8.24 -1.74 -16.21
CA ILE A 68 9.05 -0.53 -16.12
C ILE A 68 10.25 -0.74 -15.21
N ASP A 69 10.03 -1.43 -14.08
CA ASP A 69 11.04 -1.69 -13.06
C ASP A 69 10.82 -3.05 -12.40
N ASP A 70 11.89 -3.63 -11.87
CA ASP A 70 11.85 -4.91 -11.17
C ASP A 70 12.98 -4.97 -10.14
N ASN A 71 12.63 -4.95 -8.86
CA ASN A 71 13.57 -5.03 -7.76
C ASN A 71 13.19 -6.14 -6.77
N GLU A 72 13.88 -6.27 -5.65
CA GLU A 72 13.60 -7.32 -4.66
C GLU A 72 12.23 -7.22 -3.99
N TYR A 73 11.62 -6.02 -3.94
CA TYR A 73 10.34 -5.76 -3.24
C TYR A 73 9.15 -5.68 -4.17
N THR A 74 9.33 -5.19 -5.40
CA THR A 74 8.23 -4.91 -6.32
C THR A 74 8.60 -5.17 -7.77
N SER A 75 7.57 -5.46 -8.59
CA SER A 75 7.64 -5.36 -10.05
C SER A 75 6.69 -4.26 -10.50
N LYS A 76 7.21 -3.20 -11.13
CA LYS A 76 6.41 -2.06 -11.59
C LYS A 76 5.99 -2.23 -13.05
N PHE A 77 4.70 -2.03 -13.30
CA PHE A 77 4.11 -2.09 -14.64
C PHE A 77 3.41 -0.79 -15.02
N SER A 78 3.53 -0.41 -16.29
CA SER A 78 2.61 0.51 -16.94
C SER A 78 1.57 -0.31 -17.69
N TYR A 79 0.30 -0.10 -17.40
CA TYR A 79 -0.79 -0.86 -17.98
C TYR A 79 -1.93 0.05 -18.42
N ASN A 80 -2.41 -0.15 -19.65
CA ASN A 80 -3.58 0.55 -20.15
C ASN A 80 -4.81 -0.33 -19.96
N ASN A 81 -5.59 -0.04 -18.91
CA ASN A 81 -6.80 -0.79 -18.59
C ASN A 81 -7.81 -0.69 -19.74
N LYS A 82 -8.27 -1.85 -20.24
CA LYS A 82 -9.21 -1.96 -21.38
C LYS A 82 -10.66 -2.12 -20.95
N SER A 83 -10.90 -2.63 -19.75
CA SER A 83 -12.24 -3.03 -19.27
C SER A 83 -12.94 -1.97 -18.42
N GLY A 84 -12.20 -1.02 -17.87
CA GLY A 84 -12.72 -0.05 -16.91
C GLY A 84 -12.90 1.36 -17.44
N PHE A 85 -13.20 2.27 -16.53
CA PHE A 85 -13.35 3.70 -16.76
C PHE A 85 -12.17 4.32 -17.52
N LYS A 86 -12.36 4.66 -18.78
CA LYS A 86 -11.46 5.50 -19.58
C LYS A 86 -10.06 4.90 -19.80
N ASN A 87 -9.78 4.34 -20.95
CA ASN A 87 -8.42 4.14 -21.51
C ASN A 87 -7.33 4.96 -20.77
N ARG A 88 -7.05 4.58 -19.51
CA ARG A 88 -6.13 5.30 -18.63
C ARG A 88 -4.92 4.42 -18.42
N ASN A 89 -3.76 5.00 -18.65
CA ASN A 89 -2.51 4.35 -18.26
C ASN A 89 -2.37 4.37 -16.74
N ILE A 90 -2.26 3.18 -16.14
CA ILE A 90 -2.15 2.97 -14.70
C ILE A 90 -0.75 2.45 -14.41
N LEU A 91 -0.13 2.96 -13.35
CA LEU A 91 1.08 2.39 -12.78
C LEU A 91 0.69 1.40 -11.70
N LEU A 92 1.13 0.16 -11.83
CA LEU A 92 0.89 -0.93 -10.90
C LEU A 92 2.20 -1.36 -10.26
N ASP A 93 2.25 -1.37 -8.94
CA ASP A 93 3.33 -1.95 -8.16
C ASP A 93 2.89 -3.32 -7.64
N LEU A 94 3.41 -4.39 -8.22
CA LEU A 94 3.13 -5.76 -7.82
C LEU A 94 4.08 -6.14 -6.69
N ILE A 95 3.56 -6.20 -5.47
CA ILE A 95 4.35 -6.43 -4.26
C ILE A 95 4.82 -7.88 -4.18
N LYS A 96 6.07 -8.09 -3.75
CA LYS A 96 6.72 -9.41 -3.66
C LYS A 96 6.74 -9.99 -2.23
N VAL A 97 5.92 -9.43 -1.34
CA VAL A 97 5.63 -9.98 -0.01
C VAL A 97 4.23 -10.57 -0.04
N TYR A 98 4.06 -11.75 0.53
CA TYR A 98 2.83 -12.53 0.42
C TYR A 98 2.20 -12.72 1.79
N TYR A 99 0.86 -12.67 1.82
CA TYR A 99 0.06 -12.82 3.02
C TYR A 99 -1.14 -13.72 2.73
N ASN A 100 -1.57 -14.51 3.71
CA ASN A 100 -2.71 -15.41 3.53
C ASN A 100 -4.03 -14.68 3.25
N ASN A 101 -4.13 -13.44 3.69
CA ASN A 101 -5.33 -12.62 3.51
C ASN A 101 -5.01 -11.11 3.62
N PRO A 102 -5.93 -10.24 3.14
CA PRO A 102 -5.73 -8.79 3.17
C PRO A 102 -5.59 -8.21 4.60
N THR A 103 -6.26 -8.79 5.60
CA THR A 103 -6.18 -8.29 6.99
C THR A 103 -4.77 -8.44 7.54
N GLU A 104 -4.19 -9.63 7.41
CA GLU A 104 -2.81 -9.91 7.81
C GLU A 104 -1.81 -8.97 7.11
N CYS A 105 -2.01 -8.72 5.82
CA CYS A 105 -1.21 -7.77 5.05
C CYS A 105 -1.30 -6.35 5.63
N MET A 106 -2.51 -5.85 5.91
CA MET A 106 -2.70 -4.50 6.44
C MET A 106 -2.10 -4.32 7.84
N GLU A 107 -2.11 -5.36 8.67
CA GLU A 107 -1.53 -5.34 10.00
C GLU A 107 0.00 -5.36 9.99
N ASN A 108 0.61 -6.10 9.06
CA ASN A 108 2.04 -6.39 9.09
C ASN A 108 2.86 -5.58 8.08
N GLU A 109 2.31 -5.21 6.92
CA GLU A 109 3.08 -4.54 5.87
C GLU A 109 2.97 -3.01 5.93
N ILE A 110 1.82 -2.49 6.31
CA ILE A 110 1.54 -1.06 6.18
C ILE A 110 2.03 -0.29 7.41
N ASP A 111 2.77 0.79 7.15
CA ASP A 111 3.43 1.58 8.19
C ASP A 111 2.50 2.52 9.00
N PHE A 112 1.46 3.07 8.38
CA PHE A 112 0.52 3.98 9.07
C PHE A 112 -0.91 3.44 9.07
N SER A 113 -1.60 3.57 10.21
CA SER A 113 -2.99 3.15 10.36
C SER A 113 -3.93 3.75 9.29
N VAL A 114 -3.70 5.00 8.87
CA VAL A 114 -4.48 5.67 7.81
C VAL A 114 -4.26 5.11 6.41
N CYS A 115 -3.22 4.32 6.21
CA CYS A 115 -2.94 3.61 4.97
C CYS A 115 -3.29 2.12 5.07
N ALA A 116 -3.56 1.61 6.28
CA ALA A 116 -3.81 0.21 6.53
C ALA A 116 -5.26 -0.18 6.20
N ILE A 117 -5.57 -0.06 4.93
CA ILE A 117 -6.87 -0.39 4.31
C ILE A 117 -6.64 -1.05 2.96
N ALA A 118 -7.44 -2.07 2.66
CA ALA A 118 -7.39 -2.81 1.40
C ALA A 118 -8.80 -3.17 0.89
N THR A 119 -8.88 -3.53 -0.39
CA THR A 119 -10.07 -4.13 -1.00
C THR A 119 -9.66 -5.18 -2.04
N ASP A 120 -10.40 -6.28 -2.06
CA ASP A 120 -10.33 -7.32 -3.09
C ASP A 120 -11.34 -7.08 -4.23
N GLY A 121 -12.06 -5.96 -4.17
CA GLY A 121 -13.14 -5.62 -5.10
C GLY A 121 -14.52 -6.09 -4.66
N MET A 122 -14.63 -6.77 -3.53
CA MET A 122 -15.90 -7.19 -2.91
C MET A 122 -16.06 -6.62 -1.51
N GLU A 123 -15.01 -6.65 -0.71
CA GLU A 123 -15.02 -6.23 0.69
C GLU A 123 -13.92 -5.22 1.01
N ILE A 124 -14.00 -4.62 2.19
CA ILE A 124 -12.99 -3.73 2.76
C ILE A 124 -12.35 -4.41 3.97
N TYR A 125 -11.04 -4.43 3.97
CA TYR A 125 -10.18 -4.90 5.04
C TYR A 125 -9.40 -3.72 5.60
N LYS A 126 -9.37 -3.56 6.92
CA LYS A 126 -8.68 -2.42 7.55
C LYS A 126 -8.33 -2.72 9.00
N VAL A 127 -7.30 -2.05 9.50
CA VAL A 127 -6.98 -2.09 10.93
C VAL A 127 -8.05 -1.37 11.77
N ALA A 128 -8.20 -1.75 13.03
CA ALA A 128 -9.26 -1.25 13.90
C ALA A 128 -9.29 0.28 14.01
N ASN A 129 -8.14 0.93 14.05
CA ASN A 129 -8.02 2.37 14.25
C ASN A 129 -8.10 3.21 12.97
N PHE A 130 -8.15 2.59 11.78
CA PHE A 130 -8.13 3.28 10.49
C PHE A 130 -9.10 4.46 10.42
N GLU A 131 -10.39 4.22 10.66
CA GLU A 131 -11.43 5.24 10.47
C GLU A 131 -11.26 6.44 11.42
N ASN A 132 -10.95 6.16 12.70
CA ASN A 132 -10.73 7.19 13.69
C ASN A 132 -9.51 8.06 13.34
N ASP A 133 -8.42 7.44 12.89
CA ASP A 133 -7.19 8.17 12.55
C ASP A 133 -7.34 8.93 11.23
N PHE A 134 -8.05 8.36 10.26
CA PHE A 134 -8.40 9.04 9.01
C PHE A 134 -9.26 10.29 9.27
N LEU A 135 -10.36 10.16 10.03
CA LEU A 135 -11.26 11.27 10.33
C LEU A 135 -10.60 12.38 11.14
N LYS A 136 -9.70 12.02 12.04
CA LYS A 136 -8.92 12.97 12.86
C LYS A 136 -7.63 13.44 12.17
N ARG A 137 -7.35 12.96 10.98
CA ARG A 137 -6.14 13.26 10.21
C ARG A 137 -4.86 13.05 11.02
N ARG A 138 -4.75 11.90 11.68
CA ARG A 138 -3.60 11.54 12.51
C ARG A 138 -2.75 10.47 11.87
N LEU A 139 -1.43 10.61 11.96
CA LEU A 139 -0.47 9.56 11.62
C LEU A 139 -0.14 8.80 12.90
N ILE A 140 -0.59 7.57 12.95
CA ILE A 140 -0.24 6.59 13.99
C ILE A 140 0.51 5.46 13.31
N PHE A 141 1.68 5.12 13.81
CA PHE A 141 2.41 3.98 13.27
C PHE A 141 1.65 2.67 13.55
N ASN A 142 1.39 1.94 12.49
CA ASN A 142 0.87 0.59 12.52
C ASN A 142 2.03 -0.40 12.57
N ASN A 143 3.03 -0.17 11.70
CA ASN A 143 4.27 -0.94 11.67
C ASN A 143 5.46 -0.04 11.32
N ILE A 144 6.65 -0.31 11.89
CA ILE A 144 7.88 0.45 11.61
C ILE A 144 8.95 -0.52 11.10
N GLN A 145 8.89 -0.87 9.82
CA GLN A 145 9.88 -1.77 9.21
C GLN A 145 11.10 -1.00 8.67
N ASN A 146 10.89 0.07 7.92
CA ASN A 146 11.93 0.86 7.31
C ASN A 146 11.88 2.31 7.81
N THR A 147 12.74 2.62 8.78
CA THR A 147 12.75 3.92 9.45
C THR A 147 13.01 5.10 8.52
N PHE A 148 13.84 4.92 7.48
CA PHE A 148 14.13 5.97 6.51
C PHE A 148 12.90 6.27 5.63
N LEU A 149 12.26 5.24 5.11
CA LEU A 149 11.01 5.40 4.35
C LEU A 149 9.89 5.95 5.22
N ASN A 150 9.80 5.54 6.48
CA ASN A 150 8.82 6.08 7.43
C ASN A 150 9.00 7.60 7.63
N MET A 151 10.24 8.10 7.76
CA MET A 151 10.49 9.55 7.85
C MET A 151 10.04 10.29 6.58
N ILE A 152 10.36 9.77 5.39
CA ILE A 152 9.91 10.36 4.12
C ILE A 152 8.39 10.39 4.05
N ARG A 153 7.72 9.31 4.47
CA ARG A 153 6.26 9.21 4.47
C ARG A 153 5.61 10.13 5.50
N VAL A 154 6.21 10.33 6.68
CA VAL A 154 5.78 11.36 7.64
C VAL A 154 5.73 12.73 6.96
N VAL A 155 6.81 13.13 6.29
CA VAL A 155 6.86 14.42 5.55
C VAL A 155 5.82 14.46 4.44
N LYS A 156 5.65 13.36 3.68
CA LYS A 156 4.64 13.26 2.61
C LYS A 156 3.22 13.48 3.16
N TYR A 157 2.86 12.82 4.26
CA TYR A 157 1.50 12.88 4.80
C TYR A 157 1.23 14.14 5.62
N THR A 158 2.22 14.71 6.30
CA THR A 158 2.05 16.01 6.96
C THR A 158 1.79 17.13 5.93
N LYS A 159 2.44 17.11 4.77
CA LYS A 159 2.10 18.00 3.65
C LYS A 159 0.68 17.78 3.09
N ARG A 160 0.09 16.62 3.32
CA ARG A 160 -1.31 16.31 2.98
C ARG A 160 -2.32 16.73 4.06
N GLY A 161 -1.85 17.34 5.16
CA GLY A 161 -2.67 17.80 6.27
C GLY A 161 -2.94 16.77 7.36
N TYR A 162 -2.13 15.71 7.43
CA TYR A 162 -2.10 14.80 8.56
C TYR A 162 -1.15 15.33 9.63
N SER A 163 -1.47 15.08 10.91
CA SER A 163 -0.61 15.42 12.05
C SER A 163 -0.01 14.14 12.65
N ILE A 164 1.20 14.26 13.16
CA ILE A 164 1.88 13.22 13.94
C ILE A 164 2.16 13.77 15.34
N SER A 165 1.95 12.98 16.37
CA SER A 165 2.22 13.38 17.76
C SER A 165 3.71 13.24 18.09
N GLU A 166 4.14 13.96 19.14
CA GLU A 166 5.50 13.82 19.68
C GLU A 166 5.78 12.38 20.14
N GLU A 167 4.76 11.71 20.71
CA GLU A 167 4.86 10.31 21.12
C GLU A 167 5.21 9.38 19.94
N GLU A 168 4.51 9.55 18.81
CA GLU A 168 4.78 8.76 17.61
C GLU A 168 6.16 9.06 17.01
N LEU A 169 6.57 10.34 17.00
CA LEU A 169 7.93 10.71 16.58
C LEU A 169 9.00 10.12 17.51
N LEU A 170 8.74 10.06 18.81
CA LEU A 170 9.65 9.45 19.77
C LEU A 170 9.79 7.93 19.53
N LYS A 171 8.69 7.22 19.21
CA LYS A 171 8.77 5.80 18.82
C LYS A 171 9.72 5.60 17.66
N LEU A 172 9.59 6.39 16.60
CA LEU A 172 10.47 6.33 15.44
C LEU A 172 11.94 6.61 15.82
N TYR A 173 12.19 7.66 16.61
CA TYR A 173 13.52 8.03 17.09
C TYR A 173 14.19 6.90 17.89
N ILE A 174 13.45 6.27 18.81
CA ILE A 174 13.95 5.16 19.63
C ILE A 174 14.39 4.00 18.74
N ILE A 175 13.60 3.63 17.74
CA ILE A 175 13.93 2.54 16.82
C ILE A 175 15.18 2.87 16.00
N ILE A 176 15.30 4.10 15.49
CA ILE A 176 16.48 4.55 14.75
C ILE A 176 17.73 4.45 15.64
N LYS A 177 17.65 4.92 16.87
CA LYS A 177 18.77 4.90 17.82
C LYS A 177 19.21 3.46 18.13
N HIS A 178 18.28 2.55 18.37
CA HIS A 178 18.59 1.15 18.65
C HIS A 178 19.23 0.44 17.44
N ARG A 179 18.75 0.67 16.22
CA ARG A 179 19.35 0.07 15.01
C ARG A 179 20.77 0.56 14.77
N ASN A 180 21.03 1.86 14.91
CA ASN A 180 22.39 2.42 14.76
C ASN A 180 23.35 1.89 15.85
N PHE A 181 22.88 1.59 17.05
CA PHE A 181 23.69 1.01 18.11
C PHE A 181 24.08 -0.44 17.83
N ILE A 182 23.21 -1.23 17.21
CA ILE A 182 23.50 -2.61 16.80
C ILE A 182 24.53 -2.61 15.66
N ASP A 183 24.35 -1.77 14.65
CA ASP A 183 25.26 -1.70 13.50
C ASP A 183 26.66 -1.21 13.87
N THR A 184 26.82 -0.37 14.90
CA THR A 184 28.13 0.08 15.38
C THR A 184 28.85 -0.98 16.21
N ASN A 185 28.12 -1.84 16.93
CA ASN A 185 28.72 -2.91 17.72
C ASN A 185 29.19 -4.13 16.87
N ILE A 186 28.52 -4.38 15.73
CA ILE A 186 28.92 -5.43 14.78
C ILE A 186 30.21 -5.07 14.02
N LYS A 187 30.57 -3.79 13.92
CA LYS A 187 31.81 -3.33 13.25
C LYS A 187 33.02 -3.28 14.17
N MET A 188 32.92 -3.63 15.45
CA MET A 188 34.00 -3.60 16.44
C MET A 188 34.51 -5.00 16.83
N GLU A 189 34.02 -6.07 16.21
CA GLU A 189 34.57 -7.42 16.26
C GLU A 189 35.27 -7.78 14.93
#